data_479934c013e216d74d1abfd69534d3a6
#
_entry.id   479934c013e216d74d1abfd69534d3a6
#
_cell.length_a   1.000
_cell.length_b   1.000
_cell.length_c   1.000
_cell.angle_alpha   90.00
_cell.angle_beta   90.00
_cell.angle_gamma   90.00
#
_symmetry.space_group_name_H-M   'P 1'
#
loop_
_entity.id
_entity.type
_entity.pdbx_description
1 polymer ?
#
loop_
_entity_poly.entity_id
_entity_poly.type
_entity_poly.pdbx_seq_one_letter_code
_entity_poly.pdbx_strand_id
1 'polypeptide(L)'
;MAQPLLARLREKLPGVEIDLLAPEWVASVARRMPEVKEVIAAPFRHGALQLRERWKLGRALRLRGYDQAIVLPNTWKSALVPFFADIPLRSGYIGESRYGLLNLLYKKQAAAMALHYARLSEPPGKAPQQPLPAPRLRVAPGEVTAAARRFGLEGPYAVLCPGAEYGPAKRWPYFKELAQCLGIEVVLLGSGNDRESGGGIPGNNLIGKTTLDEALRLIAGAAFVVSNDSGLMHIAAALGRPQVALFGSSNPEHTPPASPAARVVWLHLDCSPCYARVCPLGHFRCMNEMSVEMVLQEIQSLNA
;
A
#
# COMPACT_ATOMS: atom_id res chain seq x y z
N MET A 1 2.22 2.70 3.81
CA MET A 1 1.66 3.27 5.05
C MET A 1 2.47 2.94 6.31
N ALA A 2 3.02 1.74 6.49
CA ALA A 2 3.83 1.42 7.67
C ALA A 2 5.28 1.95 7.63
N GLN A 3 5.80 2.35 6.48
CA GLN A 3 7.20 2.76 6.31
C GLN A 3 7.60 3.97 7.17
N PRO A 4 6.75 4.99 7.44
CA PRO A 4 7.09 6.07 8.38
C PRO A 4 7.48 5.58 9.77
N LEU A 5 6.92 4.47 10.26
CA LEU A 5 7.36 3.81 11.49
C LEU A 5 8.83 3.37 11.39
N LEU A 6 9.20 2.70 10.29
CA LEU A 6 10.56 2.18 10.09
C LEU A 6 11.57 3.32 9.99
N ALA A 7 11.23 4.38 9.27
CA ALA A 7 12.07 5.58 9.16
C ALA A 7 12.28 6.24 10.54
N ARG A 8 11.21 6.39 11.35
CA ARG A 8 11.31 6.94 12.71
C ARG A 8 12.16 6.06 13.65
N LEU A 9 12.08 4.74 13.52
CA LEU A 9 12.93 3.84 14.29
C LEU A 9 14.41 4.04 13.93
N ARG A 10 14.74 4.17 12.64
CA ARG A 10 16.13 4.46 12.22
C ARG A 10 16.65 5.82 12.65
N GLU A 11 15.80 6.84 12.65
CA GLU A 11 16.15 8.17 13.15
C GLU A 11 16.48 8.17 14.65
N LYS A 12 15.71 7.40 15.42
CA LYS A 12 15.84 7.34 16.89
C LYS A 12 16.91 6.40 17.40
N LEU A 13 17.16 5.34 16.66
CA LEU A 13 18.08 4.28 17.02
C LEU A 13 19.12 4.11 15.90
N PRO A 14 20.16 4.98 15.89
CA PRO A 14 21.24 4.88 14.91
C PRO A 14 21.86 3.46 14.93
N GLY A 15 21.97 2.85 13.74
CA GLY A 15 22.49 1.50 13.61
C GLY A 15 21.48 0.38 13.79
N VAL A 16 20.20 0.68 14.09
CA VAL A 16 19.17 -0.37 14.20
C VAL A 16 19.04 -1.14 12.89
N GLU A 17 19.03 -2.45 12.99
CA GLU A 17 18.74 -3.36 11.89
C GLU A 17 17.27 -3.77 11.95
N ILE A 18 16.56 -3.61 10.85
CA ILE A 18 15.12 -3.89 10.76
C ILE A 18 14.86 -4.99 9.75
N ASP A 19 14.41 -6.13 10.24
CA ASP A 19 13.90 -7.22 9.41
C ASP A 19 12.37 -7.19 9.39
N LEU A 20 11.78 -7.49 8.24
CA LEU A 20 10.32 -7.55 8.08
C LEU A 20 9.87 -9.00 7.88
N LEU A 21 9.00 -9.48 8.76
CA LEU A 21 8.23 -10.70 8.54
C LEU A 21 6.97 -10.37 7.76
N ALA A 22 6.92 -10.75 6.48
CA ALA A 22 5.83 -10.40 5.58
C ALA A 22 5.42 -11.58 4.69
N PRO A 23 4.14 -11.66 4.26
CA PRO A 23 3.74 -12.62 3.24
C PRO A 23 4.54 -12.45 1.95
N GLU A 24 4.86 -13.56 1.26
CA GLU A 24 5.73 -13.54 0.07
C GLU A 24 5.22 -12.60 -1.03
N TRP A 25 3.90 -12.52 -1.21
CA TRP A 25 3.30 -11.66 -2.25
C TRP A 25 3.56 -10.15 -2.07
N VAL A 26 3.88 -9.67 -0.84
CA VAL A 26 4.28 -8.27 -0.58
C VAL A 26 5.79 -8.11 -0.37
N ALA A 27 6.54 -9.19 -0.31
CA ALA A 27 7.96 -9.16 0.00
C ALA A 27 8.76 -8.29 -0.99
N SER A 28 8.38 -8.27 -2.26
CA SER A 28 9.01 -7.43 -3.29
C SER A 28 8.94 -5.94 -2.96
N VAL A 29 7.82 -5.46 -2.42
CA VAL A 29 7.69 -4.07 -1.96
C VAL A 29 8.56 -3.82 -0.73
N ALA A 30 8.52 -4.75 0.23
CA ALA A 30 9.28 -4.63 1.48
C ALA A 30 10.80 -4.59 1.24
N ARG A 31 11.32 -5.41 0.31
CA ARG A 31 12.75 -5.44 -0.08
C ARG A 31 13.24 -4.13 -0.71
N ARG A 32 12.33 -3.28 -1.19
CA ARG A 32 12.66 -1.99 -1.80
C ARG A 32 12.61 -0.81 -0.83
N MET A 33 12.24 -1.07 0.42
CA MET A 33 12.26 -0.06 1.49
C MET A 33 13.69 0.15 1.99
N PRO A 34 14.25 1.37 1.97
CA PRO A 34 15.63 1.63 2.38
C PRO A 34 15.92 1.33 3.86
N GLU A 35 14.88 1.29 4.68
CA GLU A 35 14.98 1.00 6.11
C GLU A 35 15.13 -0.50 6.42
N VAL A 36 14.75 -1.37 5.48
CA VAL A 36 14.70 -2.82 5.67
C VAL A 36 16.05 -3.45 5.32
N LYS A 37 16.56 -4.28 6.21
CA LYS A 37 17.76 -5.09 5.99
C LYS A 37 17.42 -6.41 5.31
N GLU A 38 16.45 -7.14 5.86
CA GLU A 38 16.01 -8.44 5.35
C GLU A 38 14.49 -8.55 5.37
N VAL A 39 13.94 -9.28 4.40
CA VAL A 39 12.53 -9.67 4.39
C VAL A 39 12.42 -11.17 4.56
N ILE A 40 11.81 -11.58 5.67
CA ILE A 40 11.57 -12.96 6.04
C ILE A 40 10.19 -13.34 5.52
N ALA A 41 10.13 -14.36 4.66
CA ALA A 41 8.85 -14.83 4.13
C ALA A 41 8.02 -15.51 5.23
N ALA A 42 6.79 -15.02 5.41
CA ALA A 42 5.82 -15.64 6.30
C ALA A 42 5.05 -16.73 5.52
N PRO A 43 5.21 -18.01 5.85
CA PRO A 43 4.60 -19.10 5.08
C PRO A 43 3.11 -19.32 5.43
N PHE A 44 2.43 -18.27 5.87
CA PHE A 44 1.06 -18.38 6.37
C PHE A 44 0.04 -17.98 5.31
N ARG A 45 -1.00 -18.81 5.15
CA ARG A 45 -2.18 -18.47 4.34
C ARG A 45 -3.06 -17.45 5.07
N HIS A 46 -3.67 -16.56 4.30
CA HIS A 46 -4.61 -15.59 4.86
C HIS A 46 -5.74 -16.29 5.62
N GLY A 47 -6.12 -15.77 6.77
CA GLY A 47 -7.16 -16.36 7.62
C GLY A 47 -6.73 -17.55 8.46
N ALA A 48 -5.76 -18.36 8.03
CA ALA A 48 -5.37 -19.61 8.71
C ALA A 48 -4.57 -19.38 10.01
N LEU A 49 -4.82 -20.23 11.01
CA LEU A 49 -4.07 -20.19 12.26
C LEU A 49 -2.65 -20.77 12.08
N GLN A 50 -2.53 -21.95 11.52
CA GLN A 50 -1.25 -22.63 11.26
C GLN A 50 -0.28 -22.56 12.46
N LEU A 51 -0.73 -23.06 13.63
CA LEU A 51 0.00 -22.93 14.90
C LEU A 51 1.39 -23.60 14.86
N ARG A 52 1.49 -24.77 14.25
CA ARG A 52 2.76 -25.52 14.14
C ARG A 52 3.79 -24.76 13.31
N GLU A 53 3.38 -24.18 12.20
CA GLU A 53 4.23 -23.39 11.32
C GLU A 53 4.70 -22.10 12.01
N ARG A 54 3.81 -21.45 12.80
CA ARG A 54 4.17 -20.25 13.60
C ARG A 54 5.16 -20.60 14.69
N TRP A 55 4.97 -21.74 15.35
CA TRP A 55 5.90 -22.23 16.36
C TRP A 55 7.27 -22.55 15.74
N LYS A 56 7.32 -23.27 14.62
CA LYS A 56 8.57 -23.60 13.91
C LYS A 56 9.32 -22.34 13.51
N LEU A 57 8.61 -21.36 12.90
CA LEU A 57 9.21 -20.09 12.49
C LEU A 57 9.69 -19.29 13.69
N GLY A 58 8.91 -19.19 14.77
CA GLY A 58 9.34 -18.53 16.01
C GLY A 58 10.60 -19.15 16.59
N ARG A 59 10.66 -20.48 16.66
CA ARG A 59 11.87 -21.19 17.14
C ARG A 59 13.10 -20.93 16.27
N ALA A 60 12.94 -20.86 14.96
CA ALA A 60 14.02 -20.49 14.04
C ALA A 60 14.48 -19.03 14.23
N LEU A 61 13.55 -18.11 14.42
CA LEU A 61 13.85 -16.70 14.62
C LEU A 61 14.49 -16.41 15.99
N ARG A 62 14.29 -17.26 17.00
CA ARG A 62 14.94 -17.12 18.29
C ARG A 62 16.48 -17.07 18.18
N LEU A 63 17.04 -17.80 17.22
CA LEU A 63 18.49 -17.84 17.00
C LEU A 63 19.06 -16.52 16.44
N ARG A 64 18.20 -15.62 15.98
CA ARG A 64 18.61 -14.31 15.45
C ARG A 64 18.81 -13.26 16.53
N GLY A 65 18.34 -13.47 17.76
CA GLY A 65 18.57 -12.59 18.90
C GLY A 65 17.93 -11.21 18.76
N TYR A 66 16.70 -11.14 18.24
CA TYR A 66 15.99 -9.86 18.14
C TYR A 66 15.67 -9.26 19.51
N ASP A 67 15.94 -7.96 19.68
CA ASP A 67 15.63 -7.22 20.91
C ASP A 67 14.16 -6.83 21.00
N GLN A 68 13.55 -6.55 19.85
CA GLN A 68 12.15 -6.08 19.77
C GLN A 68 11.42 -6.64 18.56
N ALA A 69 10.14 -6.89 18.76
CA ALA A 69 9.18 -7.13 17.68
C ALA A 69 8.01 -6.15 17.75
N ILE A 70 7.69 -5.51 16.63
CA ILE A 70 6.53 -4.62 16.48
C ILE A 70 5.50 -5.34 15.61
N VAL A 71 4.35 -5.67 16.20
CA VAL A 71 3.30 -6.46 15.56
C VAL A 71 2.22 -5.54 15.00
N LEU A 72 2.27 -5.29 13.68
CA LEU A 72 1.35 -4.38 12.97
C LEU A 72 -0.08 -4.93 12.84
N PRO A 73 -0.30 -6.22 12.49
CA PRO A 73 -1.64 -6.78 12.45
C PRO A 73 -2.26 -6.89 13.85
N ASN A 74 -3.58 -6.71 13.95
CA ASN A 74 -4.29 -6.69 15.23
C ASN A 74 -4.82 -8.05 15.70
N THR A 75 -4.51 -9.16 14.99
CA THR A 75 -4.97 -10.49 15.36
C THR A 75 -4.05 -11.14 16.41
N TRP A 76 -4.62 -11.93 17.33
CA TRP A 76 -3.85 -12.63 18.35
C TRP A 76 -2.80 -13.58 17.74
N LYS A 77 -3.16 -14.26 16.64
CA LYS A 77 -2.27 -15.17 15.93
C LYS A 77 -1.01 -14.50 15.35
N SER A 78 -1.05 -13.18 15.06
CA SER A 78 0.12 -12.45 14.57
C SER A 78 1.18 -12.24 15.66
N ALA A 79 0.79 -12.26 16.93
CA ALA A 79 1.70 -12.14 18.06
C ALA A 79 2.38 -13.47 18.46
N LEU A 80 1.93 -14.61 17.91
CA LEU A 80 2.49 -15.92 18.26
C LEU A 80 3.94 -16.13 17.80
N VAL A 81 4.30 -15.63 16.63
CA VAL A 81 5.67 -15.80 16.11
C VAL A 81 6.69 -15.11 17.02
N PRO A 82 6.59 -13.81 17.34
CA PRO A 82 7.54 -13.16 18.25
C PRO A 82 7.47 -13.73 19.69
N PHE A 83 6.32 -14.24 20.12
CA PHE A 83 6.19 -14.94 21.39
C PHE A 83 7.00 -16.24 21.39
N PHE A 84 6.86 -17.10 20.37
CA PHE A 84 7.63 -18.34 20.25
C PHE A 84 9.13 -18.12 19.96
N ALA A 85 9.47 -16.96 19.39
CA ALA A 85 10.85 -16.54 19.21
C ALA A 85 11.50 -16.01 20.51
N ASP A 86 10.73 -15.91 21.58
CA ASP A 86 11.18 -15.42 22.89
C ASP A 86 11.79 -14.01 22.82
N ILE A 87 11.23 -13.16 21.92
CA ILE A 87 11.69 -11.78 21.77
C ILE A 87 11.28 -10.99 23.03
N PRO A 88 12.21 -10.33 23.72
CA PRO A 88 11.95 -9.75 25.04
C PRO A 88 10.93 -8.61 24.99
N LEU A 89 10.98 -7.71 23.98
CA LEU A 89 10.03 -6.62 23.82
C LEU A 89 9.10 -6.89 22.63
N ARG A 90 7.82 -7.08 22.91
CA ARG A 90 6.80 -7.37 21.91
C ARG A 90 5.70 -6.34 21.97
N SER A 91 5.71 -5.41 21.03
CA SER A 91 4.82 -4.24 21.02
C SER A 91 3.75 -4.34 19.92
N GLY A 92 2.63 -3.68 20.18
CA GLY A 92 1.52 -3.60 19.21
C GLY A 92 0.26 -3.01 19.82
N TYR A 93 -0.76 -2.81 18.98
CA TYR A 93 -2.04 -2.28 19.43
C TYR A 93 -2.87 -3.31 20.20
N ILE A 94 -3.65 -2.86 21.17
CA ILE A 94 -4.65 -3.69 21.87
C ILE A 94 -5.68 -4.21 20.86
N GLY A 95 -5.91 -5.51 20.83
CA GLY A 95 -6.88 -6.18 19.97
C GLY A 95 -6.87 -7.69 20.20
N GLU A 96 -8.00 -8.36 19.98
CA GLU A 96 -8.20 -9.80 20.07
C GLU A 96 -7.56 -10.46 21.32
N SER A 97 -7.65 -9.82 22.47
CA SER A 97 -7.20 -10.37 23.77
C SER A 97 -5.76 -10.92 23.80
N ARG A 98 -4.83 -10.31 23.06
CA ARG A 98 -3.42 -10.76 22.98
C ARG A 98 -2.54 -10.26 24.13
N TYR A 99 -3.15 -10.11 25.31
CA TYR A 99 -2.45 -9.88 26.57
C TYR A 99 -1.51 -11.05 26.89
N GLY A 100 -0.29 -10.77 27.36
CA GLY A 100 0.74 -11.77 27.60
C GLY A 100 1.51 -12.20 26.36
N LEU A 101 0.89 -12.23 25.18
CA LEU A 101 1.62 -12.42 23.92
C LEU A 101 2.42 -11.15 23.54
N LEU A 102 1.81 -9.98 23.75
CA LEU A 102 2.49 -8.67 23.70
C LEU A 102 2.68 -8.17 25.13
N ASN A 103 3.79 -7.51 25.39
CA ASN A 103 4.14 -6.95 26.70
C ASN A 103 4.29 -5.41 26.68
N LEU A 104 4.20 -4.76 25.50
CA LEU A 104 4.08 -3.32 25.34
C LEU A 104 2.86 -3.01 24.47
N LEU A 105 1.79 -2.54 25.11
CA LEU A 105 0.47 -2.39 24.51
C LEU A 105 0.12 -0.94 24.24
N TYR A 106 -0.37 -0.67 23.03
CA TYR A 106 -0.82 0.65 22.58
C TYR A 106 -2.35 0.68 22.44
N LYS A 107 -2.97 1.76 22.94
CA LYS A 107 -4.40 2.03 22.69
C LYS A 107 -4.58 2.61 21.29
N LYS A 108 -5.58 2.11 20.56
CA LYS A 108 -5.97 2.68 19.26
C LYS A 108 -6.51 4.10 19.46
N GLN A 109 -6.15 4.98 18.55
CA GLN A 109 -6.66 6.35 18.47
C GLN A 109 -7.02 6.61 17.00
N ALA A 110 -8.10 7.38 16.77
CA ALA A 110 -8.48 7.80 15.43
C ALA A 110 -7.34 8.64 14.82
N ALA A 111 -6.84 8.21 13.68
CA ALA A 111 -5.76 8.89 12.96
C ALA A 111 -5.63 8.35 11.54
N ALA A 112 -4.94 9.09 10.67
CA ALA A 112 -4.45 8.55 9.40
C ALA A 112 -3.60 7.29 9.63
N MET A 113 -3.67 6.32 8.73
CA MET A 113 -3.00 5.03 8.90
C MET A 113 -1.47 5.14 9.04
N ALA A 114 -0.85 6.10 8.37
CA ALA A 114 0.58 6.35 8.52
C ALA A 114 0.93 6.79 9.95
N LEU A 115 0.15 7.71 10.53
CA LEU A 115 0.31 8.16 11.91
C LEU A 115 0.00 7.04 12.90
N HIS A 116 -1.04 6.23 12.63
CA HIS A 116 -1.37 5.07 13.43
C HIS A 116 -0.15 4.13 13.58
N TYR A 117 0.52 3.78 12.49
CA TYR A 117 1.72 2.93 12.57
C TYR A 117 2.92 3.66 13.18
N ALA A 118 3.15 4.93 12.81
CA ALA A 118 4.30 5.69 13.32
C ALA A 118 4.29 5.85 14.85
N ARG A 119 3.13 5.86 15.49
CA ARG A 119 3.01 5.89 16.96
C ARG A 119 3.70 4.73 17.68
N LEU A 120 3.88 3.58 16.99
CA LEU A 120 4.60 2.44 17.55
C LEU A 120 6.12 2.66 17.68
N SER A 121 6.66 3.77 17.14
CA SER A 121 8.04 4.21 17.38
C SER A 121 8.21 5.07 18.64
N GLU A 122 7.11 5.40 19.32
CA GLU A 122 7.12 6.20 20.55
C GLU A 122 6.69 5.36 21.77
N PRO A 123 6.95 5.79 22.98
CA PRO A 123 6.29 5.22 24.15
C PRO A 123 4.76 5.31 24.05
N PRO A 124 4.00 4.37 24.64
CA PRO A 124 2.55 4.43 24.67
C PRO A 124 2.02 5.78 25.17
N GLY A 125 1.09 6.36 24.42
CA GLY A 125 0.48 7.66 24.71
C GLY A 125 1.19 8.87 24.11
N LYS A 126 2.44 8.74 23.67
CA LYS A 126 3.19 9.82 23.01
C LYS A 126 2.91 9.84 21.50
N ALA A 127 2.76 11.01 20.93
CA ALA A 127 2.65 11.19 19.47
C ALA A 127 4.05 11.29 18.84
N PRO A 128 4.25 10.73 17.63
CA PRO A 128 5.49 10.93 16.89
C PRO A 128 5.58 12.38 16.38
N GLN A 129 6.82 12.84 16.22
CA GLN A 129 7.10 14.15 15.65
C GLN A 129 6.50 14.27 14.25
N GLN A 130 5.93 15.43 13.94
CA GLN A 130 5.43 15.79 12.62
C GLN A 130 6.38 16.79 11.93
N PRO A 131 6.43 16.79 10.58
CA PRO A 131 5.75 15.87 9.66
C PRO A 131 6.35 14.45 9.71
N LEU A 132 5.54 13.46 9.35
CA LEU A 132 6.05 12.08 9.21
C LEU A 132 6.97 11.97 7.99
N PRO A 133 8.01 11.12 8.05
CA PRO A 133 8.82 10.80 6.88
C PRO A 133 7.95 10.25 5.75
N ALA A 134 8.15 10.75 4.52
CA ALA A 134 7.45 10.23 3.36
C ALA A 134 7.91 8.80 3.04
N PRO A 135 7.00 7.90 2.64
CA PRO A 135 7.37 6.57 2.19
C PRO A 135 8.22 6.65 0.91
N ARG A 136 9.22 5.77 0.79
CA ARG A 136 10.12 5.72 -0.36
C ARG A 136 10.44 4.29 -0.75
N LEU A 137 10.35 4.00 -2.04
CA LEU A 137 10.78 2.73 -2.60
C LEU A 137 11.95 2.96 -3.58
N ARG A 138 12.89 2.01 -3.65
CA ARG A 138 14.04 2.07 -4.53
C ARG A 138 13.86 1.14 -5.73
N VAL A 139 14.02 1.69 -6.92
CA VAL A 139 14.06 0.94 -8.18
C VAL A 139 15.25 1.47 -8.98
N ALA A 140 16.13 0.60 -9.42
CA ALA A 140 17.26 1.01 -10.25
C ALA A 140 16.78 1.37 -11.67
N PRO A 141 17.35 2.42 -12.30
CA PRO A 141 16.96 2.80 -13.67
C PRO A 141 17.03 1.64 -14.68
N GLY A 142 18.03 0.78 -14.58
CA GLY A 142 18.13 -0.41 -15.44
C GLY A 142 17.00 -1.41 -15.26
N GLU A 143 16.42 -1.54 -14.06
CA GLU A 143 15.25 -2.40 -13.82
C GLU A 143 13.99 -1.82 -14.48
N VAL A 144 13.84 -0.49 -14.47
CA VAL A 144 12.74 0.21 -15.14
C VAL A 144 12.79 -0.03 -16.64
N THR A 145 13.97 0.21 -17.26
CA THR A 145 14.18 0.01 -18.69
C THR A 145 13.97 -1.46 -19.10
N ALA A 146 14.46 -2.40 -18.29
CA ALA A 146 14.26 -3.83 -18.55
C ALA A 146 12.80 -4.23 -18.50
N ALA A 147 12.03 -3.70 -17.53
CA ALA A 147 10.59 -3.96 -17.44
C ALA A 147 9.84 -3.35 -18.63
N ALA A 148 10.11 -2.10 -18.98
CA ALA A 148 9.51 -1.45 -20.16
C ALA A 148 9.73 -2.29 -21.43
N ARG A 149 10.97 -2.67 -21.74
CA ARG A 149 11.31 -3.51 -22.90
C ARG A 149 10.58 -4.85 -22.89
N ARG A 150 10.55 -5.53 -21.74
CA ARG A 150 9.87 -6.82 -21.60
C ARG A 150 8.39 -6.75 -21.99
N PHE A 151 7.73 -5.63 -21.70
CA PHE A 151 6.31 -5.43 -22.00
C PHE A 151 6.06 -4.62 -23.27
N GLY A 152 7.09 -4.41 -24.11
CA GLY A 152 6.99 -3.75 -25.42
C GLY A 152 6.74 -2.25 -25.36
N LEU A 153 7.17 -1.58 -24.30
CA LEU A 153 7.01 -0.14 -24.12
C LEU A 153 8.26 0.58 -24.59
N GLU A 154 8.15 1.34 -25.67
CA GLU A 154 9.28 2.04 -26.32
C GLU A 154 9.33 3.53 -26.02
N GLY A 155 8.21 4.11 -25.62
CA GLY A 155 8.05 5.54 -25.34
C GLY A 155 7.54 5.84 -23.92
N PRO A 156 7.23 7.10 -23.64
CA PRO A 156 6.57 7.49 -22.41
C PRO A 156 5.16 6.88 -22.34
N TYR A 157 4.75 6.42 -21.17
CA TYR A 157 3.45 5.78 -20.95
C TYR A 157 2.79 6.22 -19.64
N ALA A 158 1.47 6.16 -19.62
CA ALA A 158 0.67 6.33 -18.40
C ALA A 158 0.26 4.96 -17.85
N VAL A 159 0.20 4.86 -16.52
CA VAL A 159 -0.32 3.66 -15.83
C VAL A 159 -1.72 3.93 -15.31
N LEU A 160 -2.68 3.09 -15.69
CA LEU A 160 -4.04 3.11 -15.15
C LEU A 160 -4.29 1.87 -14.29
N CYS A 161 -4.81 2.08 -13.07
CA CYS A 161 -5.13 1.01 -12.11
C CYS A 161 -6.65 0.98 -11.85
N PRO A 162 -7.46 0.38 -12.75
CA PRO A 162 -8.91 0.41 -12.68
C PRO A 162 -9.50 -0.50 -11.61
N GLY A 163 -8.71 -1.42 -11.07
CA GLY A 163 -9.11 -2.37 -10.04
C GLY A 163 -9.25 -1.74 -8.66
N ALA A 164 -10.04 -2.40 -7.80
CA ALA A 164 -10.09 -2.16 -6.37
C ALA A 164 -10.52 -3.45 -5.67
N GLU A 165 -9.60 -4.09 -4.93
CA GLU A 165 -9.86 -5.34 -4.22
C GLU A 165 -10.96 -5.19 -3.15
N TYR A 166 -11.06 -4.00 -2.58
CA TYR A 166 -12.06 -3.72 -1.54
C TYR A 166 -13.49 -3.93 -2.04
N GLY A 167 -13.79 -3.56 -3.29
CA GLY A 167 -15.10 -3.77 -3.91
C GLY A 167 -15.50 -2.71 -4.92
N PRO A 168 -16.68 -2.88 -5.57
CA PRO A 168 -17.14 -2.00 -6.65
C PRO A 168 -17.38 -0.55 -6.21
N ALA A 169 -17.63 -0.28 -4.92
CA ALA A 169 -17.82 1.09 -4.41
C ALA A 169 -16.56 1.98 -4.49
N LYS A 170 -15.40 1.41 -4.83
CA LYS A 170 -14.15 2.13 -5.08
C LYS A 170 -13.75 2.15 -6.56
N ARG A 171 -14.52 1.56 -7.45
CA ARG A 171 -14.17 1.43 -8.87
C ARG A 171 -14.78 2.59 -9.66
N TRP A 172 -13.92 3.46 -10.19
CA TRP A 172 -14.34 4.51 -11.11
C TRP A 172 -14.66 3.91 -12.48
N PRO A 173 -15.82 4.20 -13.08
CA PRO A 173 -16.26 3.50 -14.28
C PRO A 173 -15.64 4.00 -15.60
N TYR A 174 -15.06 5.21 -15.63
CA TYR A 174 -14.70 5.90 -16.87
C TYR A 174 -13.21 5.78 -17.26
N PHE A 175 -12.51 4.73 -16.82
CA PHE A 175 -11.13 4.50 -17.25
C PHE A 175 -10.98 4.26 -18.75
N LYS A 176 -12.03 3.74 -19.42
CA LYS A 176 -12.03 3.54 -20.87
C LYS A 176 -12.04 4.88 -21.60
N GLU A 177 -12.94 5.76 -21.23
CA GLU A 177 -13.08 7.10 -21.79
C GLU A 177 -11.82 7.92 -21.51
N LEU A 178 -11.28 7.85 -20.30
CA LEU A 178 -10.01 8.49 -19.96
C LEU A 178 -8.89 8.02 -20.89
N ALA A 179 -8.72 6.70 -21.06
CA ALA A 179 -7.65 6.13 -21.88
C ALA A 179 -7.73 6.59 -23.36
N GLN A 180 -8.93 6.85 -23.87
CA GLN A 180 -9.15 7.38 -25.23
C GLN A 180 -8.71 8.87 -25.37
N CYS A 181 -8.69 9.61 -24.28
CA CYS A 181 -8.32 11.04 -24.25
C CYS A 181 -6.83 11.28 -23.98
N LEU A 182 -6.07 10.27 -23.54
CA LEU A 182 -4.69 10.46 -23.06
C LEU A 182 -3.74 10.53 -24.24
N GLY A 183 -3.61 10.81 -25.25
CA GLY A 183 -2.59 10.95 -26.32
C GLY A 183 -1.19 10.37 -26.03
N ILE A 184 -1.10 9.39 -25.10
CA ILE A 184 0.12 8.68 -24.65
C ILE A 184 -0.20 7.19 -24.52
N GLU A 185 0.82 6.32 -24.62
CA GLU A 185 0.63 4.89 -24.43
C GLU A 185 0.07 4.60 -23.03
N VAL A 186 -0.92 3.71 -22.96
CA VAL A 186 -1.61 3.34 -21.70
C VAL A 186 -1.25 1.91 -21.32
N VAL A 187 -0.83 1.73 -20.08
CA VAL A 187 -0.58 0.43 -19.45
C VAL A 187 -1.58 0.20 -18.33
N LEU A 188 -2.33 -0.89 -18.38
CA LEU A 188 -3.28 -1.26 -17.34
C LEU A 188 -2.61 -2.21 -16.35
N LEU A 189 -2.65 -1.87 -15.06
CA LEU A 189 -2.11 -2.70 -13.98
C LEU A 189 -3.19 -3.07 -12.96
N GLY A 190 -3.09 -4.27 -12.42
CA GLY A 190 -3.99 -4.82 -11.40
C GLY A 190 -3.70 -6.28 -11.13
N SER A 191 -4.36 -6.81 -10.12
CA SER A 191 -4.32 -8.24 -9.79
C SER A 191 -5.19 -9.07 -10.77
N GLY A 192 -5.07 -10.40 -10.71
CA GLY A 192 -5.95 -11.28 -11.49
C GLY A 192 -7.45 -11.10 -11.19
N ASN A 193 -7.80 -10.60 -10.01
CA ASN A 193 -9.17 -10.32 -9.61
C ASN A 193 -9.73 -9.04 -10.27
N ASP A 194 -8.87 -8.20 -10.85
CA ASP A 194 -9.26 -6.94 -11.48
C ASP A 194 -9.46 -7.06 -13.00
N ARG A 195 -9.40 -8.28 -13.56
CA ARG A 195 -9.52 -8.51 -15.02
C ARG A 195 -10.79 -7.91 -15.63
N GLU A 196 -11.91 -8.05 -14.93
CA GLU A 196 -13.18 -7.48 -15.36
C GLU A 196 -13.13 -5.96 -15.44
N SER A 197 -12.49 -5.30 -14.46
CA SER A 197 -12.35 -3.83 -14.42
C SER A 197 -11.46 -3.28 -15.54
N GLY A 198 -10.62 -4.11 -16.15
CA GLY A 198 -9.77 -3.73 -17.28
C GLY A 198 -10.35 -4.08 -18.64
N GLY A 199 -11.54 -4.71 -18.70
CA GLY A 199 -12.17 -5.14 -19.93
C GLY A 199 -12.54 -3.98 -20.84
N GLY A 200 -12.13 -4.03 -22.13
CA GLY A 200 -12.47 -3.02 -23.13
C GLY A 200 -11.79 -1.65 -22.98
N ILE A 201 -10.86 -1.48 -22.04
CA ILE A 201 -10.04 -0.27 -21.94
C ILE A 201 -8.90 -0.37 -22.96
N PRO A 202 -8.71 0.63 -23.86
CA PRO A 202 -7.63 0.62 -24.82
C PRO A 202 -6.25 0.75 -24.14
N GLY A 203 -5.24 0.08 -24.72
CA GLY A 203 -3.87 0.08 -24.23
C GLY A 203 -3.30 -1.31 -23.97
N ASN A 204 -2.10 -1.37 -23.41
CA ASN A 204 -1.41 -2.61 -23.06
C ASN A 204 -1.98 -3.16 -21.75
N ASN A 205 -2.89 -4.12 -21.84
CA ASN A 205 -3.56 -4.71 -20.68
C ASN A 205 -2.69 -5.79 -20.02
N LEU A 206 -2.05 -5.44 -18.91
CA LEU A 206 -1.20 -6.30 -18.10
C LEU A 206 -1.86 -6.74 -16.77
N ILE A 207 -3.16 -6.53 -16.59
CA ILE A 207 -3.90 -6.95 -15.40
C ILE A 207 -3.83 -8.47 -15.24
N GLY A 208 -3.30 -8.92 -14.09
CA GLY A 208 -3.08 -10.33 -13.79
C GLY A 208 -1.99 -11.01 -14.61
N LYS A 209 -1.18 -10.26 -15.36
CA LYS A 209 -0.04 -10.75 -16.15
C LYS A 209 1.32 -10.33 -15.61
N THR A 210 1.34 -9.51 -14.55
CA THR A 210 2.54 -9.04 -13.89
C THR A 210 2.61 -9.56 -12.46
N THR A 211 3.82 -9.83 -11.99
CA THR A 211 4.11 -9.89 -10.57
C THR A 211 4.03 -8.50 -9.95
N LEU A 212 3.90 -8.40 -8.64
CA LEU A 212 3.90 -7.10 -7.95
C LEU A 212 5.22 -6.34 -8.15
N ASP A 213 6.35 -7.06 -8.27
CA ASP A 213 7.66 -6.44 -8.53
C ASP A 213 7.74 -5.85 -9.95
N GLU A 214 7.20 -6.53 -10.95
CA GLU A 214 7.09 -6.00 -12.32
C GLU A 214 6.16 -4.80 -12.40
N ALA A 215 4.99 -4.87 -11.75
CA ALA A 215 4.07 -3.74 -11.67
C ALA A 215 4.73 -2.51 -11.02
N LEU A 216 5.53 -2.71 -9.96
CA LEU A 216 6.28 -1.66 -9.28
C LEU A 216 7.33 -1.02 -10.21
N ARG A 217 8.06 -1.81 -11.01
CA ARG A 217 9.03 -1.31 -11.99
C ARG A 217 8.34 -0.52 -13.11
N LEU A 218 7.19 -0.99 -13.59
CA LEU A 218 6.39 -0.27 -14.59
C LEU A 218 5.85 1.06 -14.02
N ILE A 219 5.34 1.07 -12.78
CA ILE A 219 4.93 2.30 -12.12
C ILE A 219 6.10 3.26 -11.97
N ALA A 220 7.30 2.77 -11.63
CA ALA A 220 8.50 3.60 -11.49
C ALA A 220 8.90 4.32 -12.80
N GLY A 221 8.59 3.74 -13.97
CA GLY A 221 8.85 4.33 -15.29
C GLY A 221 7.69 5.13 -15.88
N ALA A 222 6.53 5.12 -15.26
CA ALA A 222 5.36 5.82 -15.79
C ALA A 222 5.54 7.34 -15.80
N ALA A 223 5.05 8.02 -16.81
CA ALA A 223 4.95 9.48 -16.83
C ALA A 223 4.01 9.95 -15.70
N PHE A 224 2.88 9.33 -15.57
CA PHE A 224 1.95 9.52 -14.45
C PHE A 224 1.11 8.25 -14.21
N VAL A 225 0.41 8.22 -13.07
CA VAL A 225 -0.47 7.12 -12.67
C VAL A 225 -1.87 7.65 -12.37
N VAL A 226 -2.91 6.97 -12.84
CA VAL A 226 -4.28 7.19 -12.37
C VAL A 226 -4.79 5.93 -11.72
N SER A 227 -5.22 6.02 -10.48
CA SER A 227 -5.60 4.84 -9.68
C SER A 227 -6.81 5.12 -8.80
N ASN A 228 -7.68 4.14 -8.67
CA ASN A 228 -8.59 4.09 -7.54
C ASN A 228 -7.80 4.01 -6.22
N ASP A 229 -8.43 4.30 -5.08
CA ASP A 229 -7.86 4.05 -3.75
C ASP A 229 -7.50 2.55 -3.59
N SER A 230 -6.25 2.22 -3.86
CA SER A 230 -5.72 0.85 -3.95
C SER A 230 -4.26 0.76 -3.49
N GLY A 231 -3.73 -0.46 -3.40
CA GLY A 231 -2.33 -0.71 -3.07
C GLY A 231 -1.34 -0.08 -4.07
N LEU A 232 -1.67 -0.07 -5.36
CA LEU A 232 -0.82 0.49 -6.43
C LEU A 232 -0.72 2.02 -6.34
N MET A 233 -1.76 2.71 -5.90
CA MET A 233 -1.74 4.14 -5.56
C MET A 233 -0.65 4.45 -4.52
N HIS A 234 -0.56 3.67 -3.45
CA HIS A 234 0.47 3.86 -2.43
C HIS A 234 1.87 3.51 -2.92
N ILE A 235 2.00 2.56 -3.84
CA ILE A 235 3.27 2.26 -4.51
C ILE A 235 3.72 3.44 -5.37
N ALA A 236 2.82 4.02 -6.18
CA ALA A 236 3.10 5.19 -6.99
C ALA A 236 3.56 6.38 -6.12
N ALA A 237 2.87 6.63 -5.00
CA ALA A 237 3.26 7.65 -4.02
C ALA A 237 4.66 7.42 -3.46
N ALA A 238 4.98 6.18 -3.05
CA ALA A 238 6.28 5.83 -2.49
C ALA A 238 7.42 5.84 -3.51
N LEU A 239 7.12 5.74 -4.80
CA LEU A 239 8.04 5.91 -5.92
C LEU A 239 8.18 7.37 -6.37
N GLY A 240 7.43 8.29 -5.74
CA GLY A 240 7.42 9.70 -6.10
C GLY A 240 6.85 9.99 -7.49
N ARG A 241 6.02 9.09 -8.03
CA ARG A 241 5.42 9.30 -9.36
C ARG A 241 4.28 10.29 -9.30
N PRO A 242 4.19 11.20 -10.30
CA PRO A 242 3.01 12.02 -10.50
C PRO A 242 1.78 11.12 -10.58
N GLN A 243 0.72 11.43 -9.83
CA GLN A 243 -0.46 10.59 -9.83
C GLN A 243 -1.76 11.33 -9.50
N VAL A 244 -2.86 10.82 -10.03
CA VAL A 244 -4.22 11.17 -9.65
C VAL A 244 -4.87 9.98 -8.95
N ALA A 245 -5.29 10.18 -7.72
CA ALA A 245 -5.93 9.18 -6.87
C ALA A 245 -7.42 9.46 -6.74
N LEU A 246 -8.24 8.46 -7.07
CA LEU A 246 -9.69 8.58 -7.14
C LEU A 246 -10.32 7.98 -5.89
N PHE A 247 -11.05 8.79 -5.13
CA PHE A 247 -11.68 8.39 -3.89
C PHE A 247 -13.20 8.51 -3.98
N GLY A 248 -13.88 7.46 -3.55
CA GLY A 248 -15.34 7.41 -3.46
C GLY A 248 -15.79 7.01 -2.07
N SER A 249 -15.94 5.72 -1.81
CA SER A 249 -16.47 5.20 -0.53
C SER A 249 -15.50 5.30 0.66
N SER A 250 -14.24 5.69 0.44
CA SER A 250 -13.20 5.83 1.48
C SER A 250 -12.78 7.29 1.70
N ASN A 251 -12.18 7.55 2.87
CA ASN A 251 -11.69 8.88 3.23
C ASN A 251 -10.21 9.04 2.83
N PRO A 252 -9.87 9.99 1.93
CA PRO A 252 -8.49 10.25 1.57
C PRO A 252 -7.63 10.77 2.74
N GLU A 253 -8.22 11.38 3.76
CA GLU A 253 -7.48 11.81 4.96
C GLU A 253 -7.01 10.62 5.81
N HIS A 254 -7.74 9.49 5.74
CA HIS A 254 -7.37 8.27 6.47
C HIS A 254 -6.24 7.50 5.79
N THR A 255 -6.28 7.43 4.45
CA THR A 255 -5.30 6.68 3.64
C THR A 255 -4.80 7.53 2.46
N PRO A 256 -4.19 8.72 2.70
CA PRO A 256 -3.76 9.58 1.62
C PRO A 256 -2.65 8.93 0.77
N PRO A 257 -2.54 9.25 -0.53
CA PRO A 257 -1.32 9.02 -1.27
C PRO A 257 -0.22 9.94 -0.72
N ALA A 258 0.68 9.38 0.10
CA ALA A 258 1.66 10.16 0.86
C ALA A 258 2.81 10.66 -0.05
N SER A 259 2.51 11.54 -0.98
CA SER A 259 3.44 12.17 -1.93
C SER A 259 2.97 13.57 -2.30
N PRO A 260 3.86 14.57 -2.39
CA PRO A 260 3.51 15.89 -2.90
C PRO A 260 3.15 15.89 -4.39
N ALA A 261 3.59 14.87 -5.14
CA ALA A 261 3.27 14.69 -6.55
C ALA A 261 1.91 13.99 -6.78
N ALA A 262 1.09 13.85 -5.73
CA ALA A 262 -0.24 13.26 -5.84
C ALA A 262 -1.32 14.34 -5.85
N ARG A 263 -2.34 14.13 -6.68
CA ARG A 263 -3.61 14.85 -6.66
C ARG A 263 -4.71 13.88 -6.26
N VAL A 264 -5.69 14.36 -5.52
CA VAL A 264 -6.82 13.56 -5.04
C VAL A 264 -8.10 14.12 -5.61
N VAL A 265 -8.88 13.30 -6.30
CA VAL A 265 -10.24 13.63 -6.71
C VAL A 265 -11.21 12.95 -5.76
N TRP A 266 -12.00 13.73 -5.04
CA TRP A 266 -13.02 13.28 -4.09
C TRP A 266 -14.17 14.29 -4.04
N LEU A 267 -15.39 13.85 -4.29
CA LEU A 267 -16.56 14.72 -4.47
C LEU A 267 -17.20 15.23 -3.18
N HIS A 268 -16.76 14.77 -2.00
CA HIS A 268 -17.29 15.20 -0.69
C HIS A 268 -18.83 15.09 -0.57
N LEU A 269 -19.44 14.04 -1.14
CA LEU A 269 -20.88 13.84 -1.03
C LEU A 269 -21.29 13.50 0.42
N ASP A 270 -22.50 13.86 0.84
CA ASP A 270 -23.03 13.60 2.18
C ASP A 270 -22.99 12.11 2.57
N CYS A 271 -23.12 11.21 1.58
CA CYS A 271 -23.01 9.75 1.77
C CYS A 271 -21.57 9.21 1.69
N SER A 272 -20.55 10.07 1.52
CA SER A 272 -19.14 9.69 1.41
C SER A 272 -18.30 10.42 2.48
N PRO A 273 -17.41 9.70 3.20
CA PRO A 273 -17.04 8.27 3.06
C PRO A 273 -18.00 7.33 3.80
N CYS A 274 -18.50 6.29 3.13
CA CYS A 274 -19.37 5.28 3.75
C CYS A 274 -18.63 3.99 4.15
N TYR A 275 -17.40 3.79 3.66
CA TYR A 275 -16.59 2.60 3.88
C TYR A 275 -17.29 1.28 3.49
N ALA A 276 -18.27 1.33 2.60
CA ALA A 276 -18.96 0.15 2.12
C ALA A 276 -18.23 -0.48 0.92
N ARG A 277 -18.28 -1.81 0.81
CA ARG A 277 -17.73 -2.54 -0.33
C ARG A 277 -18.59 -2.39 -1.59
N VAL A 278 -19.90 -2.33 -1.39
CA VAL A 278 -20.92 -2.09 -2.41
C VAL A 278 -21.72 -0.87 -1.95
N CYS A 279 -22.12 -0.01 -2.86
CA CYS A 279 -22.89 1.18 -2.49
C CYS A 279 -24.22 0.79 -1.84
N PRO A 280 -24.46 1.14 -0.57
CA PRO A 280 -25.71 0.78 0.13
C PRO A 280 -26.94 1.47 -0.44
N LEU A 281 -26.74 2.61 -1.16
CA LEU A 281 -27.79 3.36 -1.81
C LEU A 281 -27.98 3.00 -3.29
N GLY A 282 -27.14 2.09 -3.82
CA GLY A 282 -27.21 1.57 -5.20
C GLY A 282 -26.80 2.54 -6.31
N HIS A 283 -26.60 3.81 -6.02
CA HIS A 283 -26.37 4.83 -7.08
C HIS A 283 -24.90 5.08 -7.44
N PHE A 284 -23.93 4.70 -6.58
CA PHE A 284 -22.49 4.91 -6.76
C PHE A 284 -22.07 6.34 -7.16
N ARG A 285 -22.86 7.38 -6.81
CA ARG A 285 -22.64 8.76 -7.23
C ARG A 285 -21.24 9.27 -6.97
N CYS A 286 -20.62 8.90 -5.84
CA CYS A 286 -19.25 9.29 -5.50
C CYS A 286 -18.18 8.86 -6.53
N MET A 287 -18.48 7.89 -7.38
CA MET A 287 -17.64 7.45 -8.49
C MET A 287 -18.27 7.83 -9.86
N ASN A 288 -19.58 7.70 -10.01
CA ASN A 288 -20.26 7.97 -11.28
C ASN A 288 -20.35 9.46 -11.65
N GLU A 289 -20.39 10.37 -10.66
CA GLU A 289 -20.42 11.83 -10.90
C GLU A 289 -19.02 12.45 -11.02
N MET A 290 -17.97 11.66 -10.77
CA MET A 290 -16.59 12.07 -11.03
C MET A 290 -16.33 11.97 -12.53
N SER A 291 -16.33 13.11 -13.23
CA SER A 291 -16.23 13.12 -14.69
C SER A 291 -14.78 12.90 -15.18
N VAL A 292 -14.64 12.53 -16.45
CA VAL A 292 -13.32 12.39 -17.11
C VAL A 292 -12.59 13.74 -17.16
N GLU A 293 -13.30 14.83 -17.36
CA GLU A 293 -12.76 16.20 -17.41
C GLU A 293 -12.11 16.59 -16.07
N MET A 294 -12.73 16.25 -14.94
CA MET A 294 -12.14 16.48 -13.61
C MET A 294 -10.80 15.76 -13.47
N VAL A 295 -10.72 14.51 -13.91
CA VAL A 295 -9.50 13.72 -13.84
C VAL A 295 -8.44 14.25 -14.80
N LEU A 296 -8.82 14.65 -16.02
CA LEU A 296 -7.90 15.26 -17.00
C LEU A 296 -7.33 16.59 -16.50
N GLN A 297 -8.12 17.44 -15.84
CA GLN A 297 -7.64 18.68 -15.23
C GLN A 297 -6.56 18.40 -14.17
N GLU A 298 -6.77 17.40 -13.32
CA GLU A 298 -5.76 17.02 -12.32
C GLU A 298 -4.50 16.42 -12.96
N ILE A 299 -4.63 15.63 -14.05
CA ILE A 299 -3.46 15.15 -14.81
C ILE A 299 -2.66 16.31 -15.39
N GLN A 300 -3.32 17.32 -15.96
CA GLN A 300 -2.64 18.51 -16.48
C GLN A 300 -1.90 19.27 -15.37
N SER A 301 -2.48 19.36 -14.18
CA SER A 301 -1.88 20.01 -13.01
C SER A 301 -0.66 19.29 -12.44
N LEU A 302 -0.43 18.02 -12.79
CA LEU A 302 0.76 17.27 -12.36
C LEU A 302 2.06 17.79 -13.02
N ASN A 303 1.94 18.45 -14.17
CA ASN A 303 3.09 18.94 -14.96
C ASN A 303 3.32 20.45 -14.78
N ALA A 304 2.48 21.12 -14.00
CA ALA A 304 2.59 22.54 -13.67
C ALA A 304 3.37 22.71 -12.35
#